data_a06bf27c1493b77508a147415d0490f4
#
_entry.id   a06bf27c1493b77508a147415d0490f4
#
_cell.length_a   1.000
_cell.length_b   1.000
_cell.length_c   1.000
_cell.angle_alpha   90.00
_cell.angle_beta   90.00
_cell.angle_gamma   90.00
#
_symmetry.space_group_name_H-M   'P 1'
#
loop_
_entity.id
_entity.type
_entity.pdbx_description
1 polymer ?
#
loop_
_entity_poly.entity_id
_entity_poly.type
_entity_poly.pdbx_seq_one_letter_code
_entity_poly.pdbx_strand_id
1 'polypeptide(L)'
;SGEVVVRSIGNDLHMDYTAVGQTTHLGARMEQLAAPGSTRITADTLALAEGYVTVKSLGPVPVKGLSEPIEIYELVGTGVARTRLQAAAQRGLSRFVGRAAELEQLRAALDDAVHGHGQIVGVVGDPGVGKSRLFWEFTHSHRLHGWLVLESSSASYGKATAYLPVIDLLRA
;
A
#
# COMPACT_ATOMS: atom_id res chain seq x y z
N SER A 1 0.54 14.61 4.98
CA SER A 1 -0.22 14.55 3.71
C SER A 1 -1.37 15.54 3.73
N GLY A 2 -1.75 16.09 2.57
CA GLY A 2 -2.85 17.04 2.47
C GLY A 2 -2.75 17.88 1.19
N GLU A 3 -3.67 18.82 1.03
CA GLU A 3 -3.74 19.68 -0.14
C GLU A 3 -2.62 20.70 -0.15
N VAL A 4 -2.10 20.99 -1.34
CA VAL A 4 -1.11 22.03 -1.61
C VAL A 4 -1.46 22.77 -2.90
N VAL A 5 -1.12 24.05 -2.95
CA VAL A 5 -1.17 24.81 -4.20
C VAL A 5 0.24 24.87 -4.76
N VAL A 6 0.40 24.38 -5.98
CA VAL A 6 1.66 24.47 -6.71
C VAL A 6 1.69 25.80 -7.49
N ARG A 7 2.71 26.61 -7.25
CA ARG A 7 2.93 27.87 -7.98
C ARG A 7 4.28 27.81 -8.67
N SER A 8 4.36 28.31 -9.90
CA SER A 8 5.62 28.59 -10.56
C SER A 8 6.18 29.90 -10.03
N ILE A 9 7.45 29.90 -9.68
CA ILE A 9 8.21 31.10 -9.31
C ILE A 9 9.39 31.17 -10.28
N GLY A 10 9.53 32.28 -11.00
CA GLY A 10 10.67 32.45 -11.91
C GLY A 10 10.38 33.41 -13.06
N ASN A 11 11.37 33.51 -13.95
CA ASN A 11 11.32 34.28 -15.19
C ASN A 11 11.48 33.30 -16.36
N ASP A 12 11.46 33.80 -17.60
CA ASP A 12 11.55 33.02 -18.84
C ASP A 12 12.81 32.12 -18.96
N LEU A 13 13.81 32.29 -18.08
CA LEU A 13 15.07 31.56 -18.10
C LEU A 13 15.17 30.50 -16.98
N HIS A 14 14.44 30.68 -15.87
CA HIS A 14 14.41 29.73 -14.73
C HIS A 14 13.01 29.66 -14.13
N MET A 15 12.38 28.51 -14.25
CA MET A 15 11.12 28.19 -13.60
C MET A 15 11.34 27.22 -12.44
N ASP A 16 11.08 27.67 -11.21
CA ASP A 16 10.97 26.82 -10.02
C ASP A 16 9.52 26.62 -9.65
N TYR A 17 9.20 25.43 -9.20
CA TYR A 17 7.89 25.12 -8.67
C TYR A 17 7.95 25.03 -7.15
N THR A 18 7.08 25.74 -6.49
CA THR A 18 6.94 25.63 -5.03
C THR A 18 5.54 25.20 -4.65
N ALA A 19 5.47 24.34 -3.63
CA ALA A 19 4.20 23.95 -3.02
C ALA A 19 3.92 24.87 -1.85
N VAL A 20 2.79 25.54 -1.86
CA VAL A 20 2.34 26.46 -0.80
C VAL A 20 1.07 25.90 -0.16
N GLY A 21 1.00 25.94 1.16
CA GLY A 21 -0.16 25.50 1.91
C GLY A 21 0.17 25.06 3.33
N GLN A 22 -0.85 24.90 4.15
CA GLN A 22 -0.69 24.46 5.54
C GLN A 22 0.01 23.09 5.63
N THR A 23 -0.25 22.19 4.68
CA THR A 23 0.38 20.87 4.58
C THR A 23 1.90 20.97 4.44
N THR A 24 2.40 21.90 3.61
CA THR A 24 3.85 22.11 3.45
C THR A 24 4.49 22.61 4.73
N HIS A 25 3.84 23.56 5.41
CA HIS A 25 4.31 24.06 6.71
C HIS A 25 4.32 22.96 7.76
N LEU A 26 3.30 22.11 7.78
CA LEU A 26 3.22 20.99 8.69
C LEU A 26 4.32 19.96 8.43
N GLY A 27 4.62 19.67 7.16
CA GLY A 27 5.74 18.82 6.77
C GLY A 27 7.08 19.34 7.32
N ALA A 28 7.38 20.62 7.13
CA ALA A 28 8.57 21.26 7.68
C ALA A 28 8.62 21.21 9.23
N ARG A 29 7.46 21.28 9.91
CA ARG A 29 7.41 21.11 11.37
C ARG A 29 7.70 19.67 11.80
N MET A 30 7.22 18.68 11.06
CA MET A 30 7.55 17.28 11.34
C MET A 30 9.05 17.04 11.22
N GLU A 31 9.69 17.60 10.20
CA GLU A 31 11.14 17.56 10.02
C GLU A 31 11.88 18.19 11.22
N GLN A 32 11.50 19.41 11.63
CA GLN A 32 12.11 20.11 12.77
C GLN A 32 11.95 19.36 14.11
N LEU A 33 10.85 18.62 14.28
CA LEU A 33 10.60 17.82 15.48
C LEU A 33 11.31 16.47 15.45
N ALA A 34 11.75 16.00 14.28
CA ALA A 34 12.40 14.72 14.14
C ALA A 34 13.85 14.76 14.65
N ALA A 35 14.27 13.74 15.37
CA ALA A 35 15.68 13.56 15.70
C ALA A 35 16.46 13.19 14.41
N PRO A 36 17.76 13.49 14.34
CA PRO A 36 18.58 13.07 13.21
C PRO A 36 18.45 11.57 12.93
N GLY A 37 18.19 11.20 11.67
CA GLY A 37 17.97 9.81 11.28
C GLY A 37 16.60 9.23 11.59
N SER A 38 15.66 10.02 12.17
CA SER A 38 14.29 9.60 12.41
C SER A 38 13.30 10.30 11.45
N THR A 39 12.11 9.75 11.32
CA THR A 39 11.02 10.32 10.52
C THR A 39 9.78 10.46 11.39
N ARG A 40 9.18 11.64 11.40
CA ARG A 40 7.92 11.89 12.09
C ARG A 40 6.79 12.15 11.10
N ILE A 41 5.62 11.61 11.40
CA ILE A 41 4.43 11.74 10.58
C ILE A 41 3.22 12.12 11.42
N THR A 42 2.24 12.77 10.77
CA THR A 42 0.95 13.09 11.38
C THR A 42 -0.02 11.93 11.26
N ALA A 43 -1.13 11.98 12.01
CA ALA A 43 -2.22 11.01 11.93
C ALA A 43 -2.77 10.87 10.50
N ASP A 44 -2.94 11.97 9.75
CA ASP A 44 -3.42 11.93 8.36
C ASP A 44 -2.45 11.18 7.43
N THR A 45 -1.14 11.35 7.67
CA THR A 45 -0.12 10.63 6.90
C THR A 45 -0.10 9.16 7.30
N LEU A 46 -0.25 8.85 8.58
CA LEU A 46 -0.33 7.48 9.08
C LEU A 46 -1.53 6.75 8.48
N ALA A 47 -2.72 7.39 8.44
CA ALA A 47 -3.92 6.79 7.86
C ALA A 47 -3.73 6.37 6.38
N LEU A 48 -2.92 7.13 5.62
CA LEU A 48 -2.57 6.78 4.23
C LEU A 48 -1.50 5.69 4.13
N ALA A 49 -0.64 5.58 5.14
CA ALA A 49 0.47 4.63 5.19
C ALA A 49 0.19 3.40 6.05
N GLU A 50 -1.03 3.29 6.59
CA GLU A 50 -1.44 2.22 7.50
C GLU A 50 -1.26 0.83 6.85
N GLY A 51 -0.65 -0.08 7.62
CA GLY A 51 -0.27 -1.42 7.15
C GLY A 51 1.08 -1.47 6.45
N TYR A 52 1.55 -0.37 5.86
CA TYR A 52 2.86 -0.30 5.18
C TYR A 52 4.00 0.08 6.12
N VAL A 53 3.69 0.69 7.25
CA VAL A 53 4.67 1.20 8.20
C VAL A 53 4.34 0.77 9.61
N THR A 54 5.39 0.61 10.41
CA THR A 54 5.30 0.43 11.86
C THR A 54 5.69 1.74 12.51
N VAL A 55 4.87 2.22 13.43
CA VAL A 55 5.06 3.50 14.09
C VAL A 55 4.98 3.39 15.60
N LYS A 56 5.62 4.33 16.29
CA LYS A 56 5.48 4.57 17.71
C LYS A 56 4.72 5.88 17.91
N SER A 57 3.61 5.87 18.66
CA SER A 57 2.93 7.11 19.04
C SER A 57 3.80 7.93 19.99
N LEU A 58 3.88 9.22 19.73
CA LEU A 58 4.54 10.21 20.58
C LEU A 58 3.51 11.08 21.35
N GLY A 59 2.22 10.83 21.10
CA GLY A 59 1.12 11.58 21.68
C GLY A 59 0.91 12.94 21.02
N PRO A 60 0.01 13.77 21.61
CA PRO A 60 -0.27 15.11 21.12
C PRO A 60 0.90 16.06 21.41
N VAL A 61 1.38 16.72 20.37
CA VAL A 61 2.50 17.67 20.44
C VAL A 61 2.04 19.04 19.93
N PRO A 62 2.32 20.13 20.66
CA PRO A 62 2.02 21.48 20.20
C PRO A 62 2.89 21.81 18.98
N VAL A 63 2.28 22.27 17.91
CA VAL A 63 2.95 22.64 16.66
C VAL A 63 2.73 24.12 16.40
N LYS A 64 3.81 24.87 16.18
CA LYS A 64 3.73 26.29 15.91
C LYS A 64 2.85 26.59 14.70
N GLY A 65 1.82 27.38 14.87
CA GLY A 65 0.85 27.76 13.83
C GLY A 65 -0.43 26.92 13.82
N LEU A 66 -0.58 25.99 14.76
CA LEU A 66 -1.84 25.30 15.03
C LEU A 66 -2.38 25.71 16.40
N SER A 67 -3.70 25.82 16.50
CA SER A 67 -4.40 26.19 17.75
C SER A 67 -4.42 25.03 18.76
N GLU A 68 -4.38 23.78 18.26
CA GLU A 68 -4.46 22.57 19.07
C GLU A 68 -3.26 21.67 18.83
N PRO A 69 -2.81 20.93 19.86
CA PRO A 69 -1.80 19.89 19.70
C PRO A 69 -2.28 18.82 18.73
N ILE A 70 -1.39 18.26 17.92
CA ILE A 70 -1.69 17.18 16.98
C ILE A 70 -0.96 15.89 17.37
N GLU A 71 -1.61 14.76 17.13
CA GLU A 71 -1.01 13.44 17.29
C GLU A 71 0.14 13.25 16.30
N ILE A 72 1.29 12.87 16.83
CA ILE A 72 2.52 12.63 16.06
C ILE A 72 3.01 11.21 16.28
N TYR A 73 3.55 10.63 15.23
CA TYR A 73 4.08 9.28 15.22
C TYR A 73 5.52 9.27 14.69
N GLU A 74 6.36 8.45 15.30
CA GLU A 74 7.70 8.17 14.82
C GLU A 74 7.67 6.89 13.98
N LEU A 75 8.23 6.95 12.78
CA LEU A 75 8.39 5.78 11.91
C LEU A 75 9.51 4.92 12.48
N VAL A 76 9.22 3.68 12.85
CA VAL A 76 10.20 2.75 13.44
C VAL A 76 10.51 1.57 12.52
N GLY A 77 9.76 1.35 11.46
CA GLY A 77 10.02 0.27 10.53
C GLY A 77 8.98 0.15 9.42
N THR A 78 9.16 -0.87 8.60
CA THR A 78 8.20 -1.27 7.57
C THR A 78 7.12 -2.16 8.17
N GLY A 79 5.89 -1.99 7.73
CA GLY A 79 4.77 -2.87 8.04
C GLY A 79 4.81 -4.16 7.23
N VAL A 80 3.86 -5.04 7.48
CA VAL A 80 3.76 -6.34 6.81
C VAL A 80 3.04 -6.28 5.47
N ALA A 81 2.22 -5.24 5.24
CA ALA A 81 1.49 -5.10 3.99
C ALA A 81 2.42 -4.67 2.84
N ARG A 82 2.41 -5.43 1.75
CA ARG A 82 3.14 -5.11 0.52
C ARG A 82 2.23 -4.57 -0.58
N THR A 83 0.92 -4.81 -0.45
CA THR A 83 -0.09 -4.36 -1.41
C THR A 83 -1.21 -3.60 -0.72
N ARG A 84 -1.94 -2.77 -1.48
CA ARG A 84 -3.13 -2.06 -0.98
C ARG A 84 -4.19 -3.01 -0.45
N LEU A 85 -4.32 -4.17 -1.06
CA LEU A 85 -5.29 -5.18 -0.64
C LEU A 85 -4.90 -5.80 0.70
N GLN A 86 -3.61 -6.11 0.91
CA GLN A 86 -3.12 -6.60 2.20
C GLN A 86 -3.33 -5.56 3.31
N ALA A 87 -3.04 -4.28 3.05
CA ALA A 87 -3.32 -3.21 4.01
C ALA A 87 -4.82 -3.08 4.32
N ALA A 88 -5.67 -3.19 3.29
CA ALA A 88 -7.13 -3.18 3.49
C ALA A 88 -7.62 -4.42 4.25
N ALA A 89 -7.01 -5.58 4.04
CA ALA A 89 -7.37 -6.81 4.73
C ALA A 89 -7.14 -6.74 6.25
N GLN A 90 -6.11 -6.02 6.69
CA GLN A 90 -5.84 -5.79 8.12
C GLN A 90 -6.95 -4.96 8.81
N ARG A 91 -7.62 -4.08 8.06
CA ARG A 91 -8.75 -3.28 8.57
C ARG A 91 -10.10 -4.00 8.46
N GLY A 92 -10.13 -5.14 7.83
CA GLY A 92 -11.33 -5.88 7.48
C GLY A 92 -11.81 -5.52 6.07
N LEU A 93 -11.95 -6.55 5.25
CA LEU A 93 -12.48 -6.40 3.90
C LEU A 93 -14.00 -6.37 3.92
N SER A 94 -14.61 -5.59 3.03
CA SER A 94 -16.06 -5.67 2.79
C SER A 94 -16.45 -7.07 2.32
N ARG A 95 -17.73 -7.42 2.49
CA ARG A 95 -18.26 -8.71 2.03
C ARG A 95 -17.97 -8.89 0.54
N PHE A 96 -17.40 -10.05 0.17
CA PHE A 96 -17.18 -10.41 -1.22
C PHE A 96 -18.47 -10.93 -1.83
N VAL A 97 -18.94 -10.32 -2.91
CA VAL A 97 -20.21 -10.63 -3.57
C VAL A 97 -20.09 -10.60 -5.09
N GLY A 98 -20.97 -11.31 -5.79
CA GLY A 98 -21.14 -11.18 -7.23
C GLY A 98 -20.07 -11.86 -8.10
N ARG A 99 -19.19 -12.70 -7.53
CA ARG A 99 -18.10 -13.37 -8.26
C ARG A 99 -18.08 -14.89 -8.01
N ALA A 100 -19.25 -15.47 -7.77
CA ALA A 100 -19.34 -16.91 -7.48
C ALA A 100 -18.92 -17.77 -8.66
N ALA A 101 -19.26 -17.38 -9.89
CA ALA A 101 -18.91 -18.11 -11.11
C ALA A 101 -17.39 -18.10 -11.35
N GLU A 102 -16.72 -16.97 -11.18
CA GLU A 102 -15.28 -16.85 -11.36
C GLU A 102 -14.53 -17.64 -10.27
N LEU A 103 -15.00 -17.61 -9.02
CA LEU A 103 -14.43 -18.45 -7.97
C LEU A 103 -14.60 -19.94 -8.27
N GLU A 104 -15.72 -20.35 -8.82
CA GLU A 104 -15.95 -21.75 -9.17
C GLU A 104 -15.02 -22.22 -10.29
N GLN A 105 -14.76 -21.38 -11.28
CA GLN A 105 -13.76 -21.67 -12.32
C GLN A 105 -12.35 -21.86 -11.75
N LEU A 106 -11.94 -21.00 -10.80
CA LEU A 106 -10.66 -21.14 -10.11
C LEU A 106 -10.59 -22.43 -9.28
N ARG A 107 -11.69 -22.81 -8.66
CA ARG A 107 -11.80 -24.05 -7.88
C ARG A 107 -11.72 -25.30 -8.77
N ALA A 108 -12.41 -25.29 -9.92
CA ALA A 108 -12.34 -26.37 -10.88
C ALA A 108 -10.89 -26.56 -11.42
N ALA A 109 -10.22 -25.46 -11.74
CA ALA A 109 -8.81 -25.51 -12.14
C ALA A 109 -7.89 -26.05 -11.02
N LEU A 110 -8.17 -25.72 -9.75
CA LEU A 110 -7.44 -26.27 -8.61
C LEU A 110 -7.69 -27.78 -8.49
N ASP A 111 -8.93 -28.23 -8.62
CA ASP A 111 -9.29 -29.64 -8.56
C ASP A 111 -8.60 -30.44 -9.67
N ASP A 112 -8.51 -29.91 -10.89
CA ASP A 112 -7.73 -30.51 -11.98
C ASP A 112 -6.24 -30.60 -11.64
N ALA A 113 -5.67 -29.55 -11.04
CA ALA A 113 -4.27 -29.54 -10.63
C ALA A 113 -3.98 -30.58 -9.54
N VAL A 114 -4.91 -30.81 -8.59
CA VAL A 114 -4.82 -31.88 -7.58
C VAL A 114 -4.70 -33.26 -8.24
N HIS A 115 -5.38 -33.48 -9.36
CA HIS A 115 -5.33 -34.72 -10.13
C HIS A 115 -4.11 -34.83 -11.05
N GLY A 116 -3.14 -33.92 -10.93
CA GLY A 116 -1.90 -33.95 -11.68
C GLY A 116 -1.96 -33.20 -13.02
N HIS A 117 -3.06 -32.53 -13.33
CA HIS A 117 -3.21 -31.72 -14.53
C HIS A 117 -2.89 -30.25 -14.22
N GLY A 118 -1.61 -29.86 -14.36
CA GLY A 118 -1.19 -28.48 -14.13
C GLY A 118 -2.04 -27.47 -14.90
N GLN A 119 -2.48 -26.41 -14.23
CA GLN A 119 -3.39 -25.40 -14.78
C GLN A 119 -2.73 -24.03 -14.86
N ILE A 120 -3.07 -23.24 -15.87
CA ILE A 120 -2.73 -21.84 -16.00
C ILE A 120 -4.03 -21.07 -16.17
N VAL A 121 -4.33 -20.18 -15.24
CA VAL A 121 -5.56 -19.38 -15.27
C VAL A 121 -5.22 -17.90 -15.40
N GLY A 122 -5.75 -17.25 -16.45
CA GLY A 122 -5.63 -15.80 -16.67
C GLY A 122 -6.91 -15.08 -16.27
N VAL A 123 -6.80 -14.05 -15.42
CA VAL A 123 -7.92 -13.17 -15.07
C VAL A 123 -7.71 -11.80 -15.74
N VAL A 124 -8.57 -11.49 -16.71
CA VAL A 124 -8.50 -10.26 -17.52
C VAL A 124 -9.69 -9.36 -17.20
N GLY A 125 -9.47 -8.06 -17.21
CA GLY A 125 -10.51 -7.06 -16.99
C GLY A 125 -9.92 -5.68 -16.72
N ASP A 126 -10.77 -4.65 -16.69
CA ASP A 126 -10.36 -3.26 -16.49
C ASP A 126 -9.74 -3.02 -15.10
N PRO A 127 -8.95 -1.94 -14.94
CA PRO A 127 -8.49 -1.51 -13.63
C PRO A 127 -9.68 -1.28 -12.67
N GLY A 128 -9.53 -1.72 -11.42
CA GLY A 128 -10.56 -1.49 -10.39
C GLY A 128 -11.70 -2.52 -10.31
N VAL A 129 -11.88 -3.41 -11.29
CA VAL A 129 -12.98 -4.40 -11.30
C VAL A 129 -12.85 -5.53 -10.25
N GLY A 130 -11.82 -5.50 -9.42
CA GLY A 130 -11.67 -6.42 -8.30
C GLY A 130 -10.87 -7.70 -8.59
N LYS A 131 -10.05 -7.75 -9.65
CA LYS A 131 -9.19 -8.92 -9.96
C LYS A 131 -8.34 -9.37 -8.77
N SER A 132 -7.62 -8.44 -8.15
CA SER A 132 -6.78 -8.75 -6.99
C SER A 132 -7.59 -9.27 -5.80
N ARG A 133 -8.83 -8.76 -5.63
CA ARG A 133 -9.72 -9.24 -4.59
C ARG A 133 -10.20 -10.67 -4.86
N LEU A 134 -10.48 -11.02 -6.12
CA LEU A 134 -10.83 -12.39 -6.51
C LEU A 134 -9.70 -13.37 -6.17
N PHE A 135 -8.45 -13.02 -6.52
CA PHE A 135 -7.28 -13.84 -6.15
C PHE A 135 -7.12 -13.95 -4.64
N TRP A 136 -7.28 -12.85 -3.90
CA TRP A 136 -7.21 -12.87 -2.46
C TRP A 136 -8.22 -13.84 -1.83
N GLU A 137 -9.49 -13.78 -2.23
CA GLU A 137 -10.54 -14.67 -1.72
C GLU A 137 -10.26 -16.13 -2.06
N PHE A 138 -9.69 -16.39 -3.23
CA PHE A 138 -9.30 -17.73 -3.64
C PHE A 138 -8.08 -18.22 -2.86
N THR A 139 -6.99 -17.45 -2.77
CA THR A 139 -5.75 -17.87 -2.12
C THR A 139 -5.86 -18.00 -0.61
N HIS A 140 -6.78 -17.26 0.02
CA HIS A 140 -7.07 -17.34 1.46
C HIS A 140 -8.25 -18.26 1.78
N SER A 141 -8.74 -19.01 0.80
CA SER A 141 -9.79 -19.99 1.04
C SER A 141 -9.24 -21.24 1.74
N HIS A 142 -10.11 -21.91 2.53
CA HIS A 142 -9.77 -23.17 3.19
C HIS A 142 -9.36 -24.30 2.23
N ARG A 143 -9.72 -24.21 0.95
CA ARG A 143 -9.38 -25.20 -0.07
C ARG A 143 -7.88 -25.25 -0.41
N LEU A 144 -7.15 -24.18 -0.12
CA LEU A 144 -5.70 -24.11 -0.29
C LEU A 144 -4.92 -24.48 0.99
N HIS A 145 -5.57 -25.04 1.99
CA HIS A 145 -4.89 -25.58 3.17
C HIS A 145 -3.89 -26.67 2.74
N GLY A 146 -2.64 -26.48 3.11
CA GLY A 146 -1.56 -27.42 2.77
C GLY A 146 -0.89 -27.16 1.41
N TRP A 147 -1.34 -26.15 0.66
CA TRP A 147 -0.67 -25.70 -0.55
C TRP A 147 0.39 -24.64 -0.22
N LEU A 148 1.51 -24.70 -0.92
CA LEU A 148 2.46 -23.60 -0.94
C LEU A 148 1.95 -22.54 -1.92
N VAL A 149 1.53 -21.38 -1.41
CA VAL A 149 1.10 -20.24 -2.22
C VAL A 149 2.26 -19.25 -2.33
N LEU A 150 2.76 -19.04 -3.54
CA LEU A 150 3.79 -18.04 -3.83
C LEU A 150 3.16 -16.88 -4.59
N GLU A 151 3.32 -15.68 -4.06
CA GLU A 151 2.80 -14.46 -4.67
C GLU A 151 3.94 -13.59 -5.21
N SER A 152 3.75 -13.07 -6.41
CA SER A 152 4.64 -12.09 -7.02
C SER A 152 3.82 -11.01 -7.70
N SER A 153 4.33 -9.79 -7.70
CA SER A 153 3.65 -8.66 -8.32
C SER A 153 4.59 -7.84 -9.20
N SER A 154 4.03 -7.31 -10.28
CA SER A 154 4.71 -6.32 -11.11
C SER A 154 4.12 -4.94 -10.80
N ALA A 155 4.96 -4.00 -10.37
CA ALA A 155 4.57 -2.63 -10.11
C ALA A 155 5.29 -1.67 -11.07
N SER A 156 4.58 -0.62 -11.49
CA SER A 156 5.12 0.37 -12.45
C SER A 156 6.37 1.08 -11.93
N TYR A 157 6.52 1.23 -10.62
CA TYR A 157 7.70 1.80 -9.96
C TYR A 157 8.85 0.79 -9.81
N GLY A 158 8.60 -0.49 -10.02
CA GLY A 158 9.61 -1.56 -10.00
C GLY A 158 10.41 -1.69 -11.30
N LYS A 159 10.18 -0.82 -12.30
CA LYS A 159 10.87 -0.88 -13.61
C LYS A 159 12.40 -0.77 -13.51
N ALA A 160 12.91 -0.15 -12.45
CA ALA A 160 14.35 -0.01 -12.23
C ALA A 160 15.03 -1.28 -11.69
N THR A 161 14.26 -2.27 -11.21
CA THR A 161 14.79 -3.51 -10.64
C THR A 161 14.49 -4.66 -11.60
N ALA A 162 15.53 -5.10 -12.31
CA ALA A 162 15.43 -6.26 -13.18
C ALA A 162 15.07 -7.50 -12.34
N TYR A 163 14.22 -8.38 -12.89
CA TYR A 163 13.80 -9.63 -12.25
C TYR A 163 13.08 -9.50 -10.90
N LEU A 164 12.54 -8.32 -10.57
CA LEU A 164 11.85 -8.10 -9.30
C LEU A 164 10.80 -9.19 -8.98
N PRO A 165 9.92 -9.61 -9.91
CA PRO A 165 8.97 -10.67 -9.64
C PRO A 165 9.60 -12.02 -9.27
N VAL A 166 10.74 -12.36 -9.86
CA VAL A 166 11.48 -13.59 -9.54
C VAL A 166 12.13 -13.49 -8.17
N ILE A 167 12.71 -12.33 -7.84
CA ILE A 167 13.30 -12.06 -6.52
C ILE A 167 12.21 -12.17 -5.45
N ASP A 168 11.03 -11.66 -5.70
CA ASP A 168 9.90 -11.74 -4.75
C ASP A 168 9.48 -13.20 -4.51
N LEU A 169 9.40 -14.03 -5.56
CA LEU A 169 9.09 -15.46 -5.43
C LEU A 169 10.15 -16.24 -4.64
N LEU A 170 11.43 -15.85 -4.77
CA LEU A 170 12.52 -16.51 -4.05
C LEU A 170 12.64 -16.08 -2.57
N ARG A 171 11.97 -14.99 -2.19
CA ARG A 171 11.94 -14.44 -0.82
C ARG A 171 10.67 -14.80 -0.05
N ALA A 172 9.69 -15.36 -0.73
CA ALA A 172 8.45 -15.81 -0.13
C ALA A 172 8.64 -17.18 0.53
#